data_69a1cc8910f7c17f461c0c75f151dc7c
#
_entry.id   69a1cc8910f7c17f461c0c75f151dc7c
#
_cell.length_a   1.000
_cell.length_b   1.000
_cell.length_c   1.000
_cell.angle_alpha   90.00
_cell.angle_beta   90.00
_cell.angle_gamma   90.00
#
_symmetry.space_group_name_H-M   'P 1'
#
loop_
_entity.id
_entity.type
_entity.pdbx_description
1 polymer ?
#
loop_
_entity_poly.entity_id
_entity_poly.type
_entity_poly.pdbx_seq_one_letter_code
_entity_poly.pdbx_strand_id
1 'polypeptide(L)'
;MSDVLFPDLPGLEWDLSKKPIFNTKIMESVNGRELRASYQAVPKYEISLSFGFLRESKGKNELQQLESFFLERRGAFHSFLFKMPDDCDYTCSYSGDGSTTSFQLYKQMHTSVIPLAHTKAETVFEVDPTFWNENDNQQFWSDNDDDLFWDDTTAQVTKSGMVTLSKPLKQGHKFEVKGTYYYRCRFADDEQQYTNFMSKLWKANKVEMIGSLGNKV
;
A
#
# COMPACT_ATOMS: atom_id res chain seq x y z
N MET A 1 15.40 -2.28 8.53
CA MET A 1 14.35 -3.10 7.91
C MET A 1 14.63 -3.16 6.42
N SER A 2 14.49 -4.30 5.80
CA SER A 2 14.82 -4.50 4.39
C SER A 2 13.59 -4.18 3.53
N ASP A 3 13.75 -3.29 2.53
CA ASP A 3 12.69 -2.95 1.56
C ASP A 3 12.71 -3.90 0.36
N VAL A 4 12.95 -5.19 0.60
CA VAL A 4 12.96 -6.21 -0.45
C VAL A 4 11.53 -6.51 -0.85
N LEU A 5 11.27 -6.54 -2.15
CA LEU A 5 9.96 -6.84 -2.71
C LEU A 5 9.79 -8.37 -2.84
N PHE A 6 8.60 -8.86 -2.52
CA PHE A 6 8.21 -10.24 -2.79
C PHE A 6 8.30 -10.53 -4.30
N PRO A 7 8.87 -11.67 -4.72
CA PRO A 7 9.05 -11.98 -6.13
C PRO A 7 7.71 -12.10 -6.86
N ASP A 8 7.65 -11.49 -8.03
CA ASP A 8 6.52 -11.64 -8.95
C ASP A 8 6.71 -12.92 -9.77
N LEU A 9 5.93 -13.94 -9.46
CA LEU A 9 6.06 -15.27 -10.05
C LEU A 9 4.83 -15.62 -10.90
N PRO A 10 5.03 -16.13 -12.12
CA PRO A 10 3.96 -16.46 -13.06
C PRO A 10 3.24 -17.73 -12.65
N GLY A 11 2.76 -18.00 -11.65
CA GLY A 11 2.07 -19.23 -11.21
C GLY A 11 1.07 -18.96 -10.12
N LEU A 12 0.91 -17.67 -9.79
CA LEU A 12 -0.05 -17.23 -8.80
C LEU A 12 -1.47 -17.58 -9.25
N GLU A 13 -2.21 -18.26 -8.40
CA GLU A 13 -3.61 -18.60 -8.63
C GLU A 13 -4.54 -17.47 -8.19
N TRP A 14 -5.77 -17.49 -8.70
CA TRP A 14 -6.79 -16.46 -8.42
C TRP A 14 -7.46 -16.61 -7.05
N ASP A 15 -7.11 -17.60 -6.25
CA ASP A 15 -7.65 -17.86 -4.91
C ASP A 15 -6.97 -17.04 -3.81
N LEU A 16 -6.31 -15.95 -4.17
CA LEU A 16 -5.73 -15.01 -3.23
C LEU A 16 -6.77 -14.56 -2.19
N SER A 17 -6.49 -14.80 -0.93
CA SER A 17 -7.36 -14.39 0.16
C SER A 17 -6.73 -13.29 1.01
N LYS A 18 -7.57 -12.37 1.50
CA LYS A 18 -7.17 -11.24 2.32
C LYS A 18 -8.15 -11.09 3.48
N LYS A 19 -7.66 -11.28 4.70
CA LYS A 19 -8.48 -11.24 5.92
C LYS A 19 -7.96 -10.14 6.86
N PRO A 20 -8.76 -9.10 7.15
CA PRO A 20 -8.38 -8.09 8.13
C PRO A 20 -8.46 -8.65 9.54
N ILE A 21 -7.47 -8.32 10.37
CA ILE A 21 -7.35 -8.77 11.77
C ILE A 21 -7.17 -7.55 12.66
N PHE A 22 -8.02 -7.44 13.68
CA PHE A 22 -7.88 -6.48 14.77
C PHE A 22 -7.51 -7.20 16.07
N ASN A 23 -6.86 -6.50 16.98
CA ASN A 23 -6.59 -6.97 18.31
C ASN A 23 -7.44 -6.16 19.30
N THR A 24 -8.54 -6.76 19.75
CA THR A 24 -9.47 -6.16 20.71
C THR A 24 -9.55 -7.03 21.95
N LYS A 25 -9.30 -6.45 23.11
CA LYS A 25 -9.54 -7.12 24.41
C LYS A 25 -10.95 -6.81 24.87
N ILE A 26 -11.72 -7.84 25.16
CA ILE A 26 -13.06 -7.77 25.71
C ILE A 26 -13.00 -8.28 27.15
N MET A 27 -13.54 -7.51 28.08
CA MET A 27 -13.71 -7.89 29.49
C MET A 27 -15.17 -7.74 29.84
N GLU A 28 -15.74 -8.75 30.45
CA GLU A 28 -17.11 -8.77 30.94
C GLU A 28 -17.12 -8.56 32.48
N SER A 29 -17.97 -7.65 32.91
CA SER A 29 -18.20 -7.40 34.34
C SER A 29 -19.28 -8.34 34.88
N VAL A 30 -19.28 -8.57 36.18
CA VAL A 30 -20.26 -9.45 36.89
C VAL A 30 -21.73 -9.05 36.63
N ASN A 31 -21.99 -7.80 36.28
CA ASN A 31 -23.32 -7.30 35.94
C ASN A 31 -23.65 -7.35 34.43
N GLY A 32 -22.85 -8.09 33.62
CA GLY A 32 -23.06 -8.29 32.20
C GLY A 32 -22.63 -7.10 31.31
N ARG A 33 -21.93 -6.10 31.85
CA ARG A 33 -21.35 -5.02 31.05
C ARG A 33 -20.04 -5.45 30.40
N GLU A 34 -19.94 -5.24 29.09
CA GLU A 34 -18.70 -5.42 28.34
C GLU A 34 -17.86 -4.14 28.33
N LEU A 35 -16.58 -4.28 28.64
CA LEU A 35 -15.55 -3.27 28.42
C LEU A 35 -14.67 -3.74 27.26
N ARG A 36 -14.52 -2.89 26.22
CA ARG A 36 -13.77 -3.19 25.01
C ARG A 36 -12.61 -2.24 24.87
N ALA A 37 -11.40 -2.79 24.70
CA ALA A 37 -10.20 -2.02 24.43
C ALA A 37 -9.59 -2.48 23.09
N SER A 38 -9.47 -1.54 22.14
CA SER A 38 -8.79 -1.80 20.86
C SER A 38 -7.33 -1.41 20.97
N TYR A 39 -6.42 -2.33 20.61
CA TYR A 39 -4.98 -2.08 20.62
C TYR A 39 -4.43 -1.65 19.25
N GLN A 40 -5.29 -1.64 18.21
CA GLN A 40 -4.87 -1.31 16.85
C GLN A 40 -5.86 -0.34 16.22
N ALA A 41 -5.35 0.79 15.74
CA ALA A 41 -6.13 1.74 14.95
C ALA A 41 -6.28 1.29 13.48
N VAL A 42 -5.27 0.54 12.98
CA VAL A 42 -5.23 0.03 11.60
C VAL A 42 -5.15 -1.50 11.66
N PRO A 43 -5.94 -2.23 10.87
CA PRO A 43 -5.91 -3.68 10.85
C PRO A 43 -4.57 -4.21 10.32
N LYS A 44 -4.18 -5.38 10.78
CA LYS A 44 -3.26 -6.26 10.07
C LYS A 44 -4.07 -7.11 9.10
N TYR A 45 -3.41 -7.60 8.06
CA TYR A 45 -4.03 -8.46 7.07
C TYR A 45 -3.31 -9.80 7.04
N GLU A 46 -4.07 -10.85 7.19
CA GLU A 46 -3.63 -12.20 6.84
C GLU A 46 -3.89 -12.38 5.34
N ILE A 47 -2.84 -12.65 4.60
CA ILE A 47 -2.87 -12.80 3.15
C ILE A 47 -2.41 -14.21 2.85
N SER A 48 -3.20 -14.97 2.11
CA SER A 48 -2.85 -16.31 1.66
C SER A 48 -2.83 -16.36 0.15
N LEU A 49 -1.75 -16.92 -0.39
CA LEU A 49 -1.50 -17.10 -1.81
C LEU A 49 -1.35 -18.58 -2.10
N SER A 50 -1.71 -19.01 -3.31
CA SER A 50 -1.35 -20.30 -3.84
C SER A 50 -0.64 -20.17 -5.19
N PHE A 51 0.29 -21.07 -5.44
CA PHE A 51 0.99 -21.17 -6.71
C PHE A 51 0.70 -22.53 -7.34
N GLY A 52 -0.06 -22.52 -8.44
CA GLY A 52 -0.47 -23.73 -9.15
C GLY A 52 0.69 -24.42 -9.88
N PHE A 53 1.70 -23.64 -10.26
CA PHE A 53 2.94 -24.19 -10.80
C PHE A 53 4.16 -23.32 -10.47
N LEU A 54 5.25 -23.98 -10.15
CA LEU A 54 6.58 -23.42 -9.96
C LEU A 54 7.56 -24.32 -10.73
N ARG A 55 8.24 -23.76 -11.71
CA ARG A 55 9.11 -24.54 -12.59
C ARG A 55 10.53 -24.64 -12.03
N GLU A 56 11.13 -25.80 -12.27
CA GLU A 56 12.53 -26.10 -11.97
C GLU A 56 13.23 -26.54 -13.26
N SER A 57 13.44 -25.61 -14.18
CA SER A 57 14.07 -25.92 -15.47
C SER A 57 15.07 -24.83 -15.86
N LYS A 58 16.00 -25.16 -16.78
CA LYS A 58 17.01 -24.19 -17.25
C LYS A 58 16.34 -22.90 -17.74
N GLY A 59 16.64 -21.79 -17.05
CA GLY A 59 16.12 -20.45 -17.36
C GLY A 59 14.76 -20.10 -16.75
N LYS A 60 14.11 -21.04 -16.02
CA LYS A 60 12.82 -20.82 -15.33
C LYS A 60 12.90 -21.48 -13.96
N ASN A 61 13.36 -20.73 -12.98
CA ASN A 61 13.66 -21.23 -11.63
C ASN A 61 12.71 -20.59 -10.59
N GLU A 62 11.40 -20.60 -10.87
CA GLU A 62 10.43 -19.96 -9.97
C GLU A 62 10.41 -20.62 -8.58
N LEU A 63 10.55 -21.96 -8.52
CA LEU A 63 10.65 -22.67 -7.25
C LEU A 63 11.84 -22.16 -6.43
N GLN A 64 13.03 -22.13 -7.04
CA GLN A 64 14.24 -21.68 -6.35
C GLN A 64 14.17 -20.21 -5.92
N GLN A 65 13.51 -19.37 -6.71
CA GLN A 65 13.30 -17.96 -6.35
C GLN A 65 12.43 -17.83 -5.11
N LEU A 66 11.32 -18.56 -5.05
CA LEU A 66 10.43 -18.51 -3.89
C LEU A 66 11.08 -19.12 -2.64
N GLU A 67 11.74 -20.26 -2.80
CA GLU A 67 12.45 -20.95 -1.71
C GLU A 67 13.63 -20.11 -1.18
N SER A 68 14.47 -19.56 -2.07
CA SER A 68 15.56 -18.66 -1.67
C SER A 68 15.04 -17.42 -0.95
N PHE A 69 13.94 -16.85 -1.43
CA PHE A 69 13.31 -15.71 -0.77
C PHE A 69 12.86 -16.06 0.64
N PHE A 70 12.21 -17.23 0.83
CA PHE A 70 11.78 -17.70 2.14
C PHE A 70 12.97 -17.91 3.09
N LEU A 71 14.03 -18.54 2.61
CA LEU A 71 15.27 -18.78 3.39
C LEU A 71 15.98 -17.47 3.76
N GLU A 72 16.09 -16.52 2.83
CA GLU A 72 16.67 -15.21 3.10
C GLU A 72 15.87 -14.41 4.12
N ARG A 73 14.55 -14.56 4.13
CA ARG A 73 13.68 -13.93 5.13
C ARG A 73 13.68 -14.67 6.46
N ARG A 74 14.27 -15.87 6.54
CA ARG A 74 14.27 -16.74 7.73
C ARG A 74 12.84 -16.95 8.25
N GLY A 75 11.95 -17.42 7.37
CA GLY A 75 10.55 -17.57 7.68
C GLY A 75 9.89 -16.27 8.17
N ALA A 76 9.26 -16.30 9.31
CA ALA A 76 8.54 -15.17 9.90
C ALA A 76 9.43 -14.05 10.46
N PHE A 77 10.77 -14.18 10.44
CA PHE A 77 11.66 -13.26 11.14
C PHE A 77 11.85 -11.93 10.44
N HIS A 78 12.09 -11.90 9.13
CA HIS A 78 12.33 -10.68 8.37
C HIS A 78 11.10 -10.23 7.60
N SER A 79 10.81 -8.92 7.67
CA SER A 79 9.74 -8.34 6.87
C SER A 79 10.21 -8.03 5.44
N PHE A 80 9.24 -7.96 4.52
CA PHE A 80 9.39 -7.62 3.12
C PHE A 80 8.18 -6.81 2.63
N LEU A 81 8.28 -6.28 1.42
CA LEU A 81 7.17 -5.57 0.78
C LEU A 81 6.43 -6.52 -0.17
N PHE A 82 5.12 -6.50 -0.10
CA PHE A 82 4.25 -7.25 -1.00
C PHE A 82 3.35 -6.31 -1.79
N LYS A 83 3.37 -6.45 -3.11
CA LYS A 83 2.45 -5.76 -4.01
C LYS A 83 1.24 -6.66 -4.25
N MET A 84 0.05 -6.22 -3.83
CA MET A 84 -1.17 -6.94 -4.12
C MET A 84 -1.49 -6.81 -5.63
N PRO A 85 -1.80 -7.88 -6.36
CA PRO A 85 -2.02 -7.81 -7.81
C PRO A 85 -3.09 -6.81 -8.23
N ASP A 86 -4.26 -6.84 -7.61
CA ASP A 86 -5.43 -6.04 -8.01
C ASP A 86 -5.76 -4.89 -7.03
N ASP A 87 -4.97 -4.71 -5.99
CA ASP A 87 -5.23 -3.76 -4.92
C ASP A 87 -3.93 -3.10 -4.45
N CYS A 88 -3.31 -2.33 -5.33
CA CYS A 88 -2.02 -1.71 -5.08
C CYS A 88 -1.97 -0.21 -5.41
N ASP A 89 -2.99 0.35 -6.04
CA ASP A 89 -2.99 1.74 -6.48
C ASP A 89 -3.73 2.64 -5.51
N TYR A 90 -3.27 3.87 -5.37
CA TYR A 90 -3.92 4.90 -4.58
C TYR A 90 -4.03 6.21 -5.35
N THR A 91 -5.07 6.96 -5.03
CA THR A 91 -5.26 8.34 -5.43
C THR A 91 -5.67 9.14 -4.20
N CYS A 92 -4.88 10.13 -3.84
CA CYS A 92 -5.16 11.01 -2.71
C CYS A 92 -5.37 12.42 -3.22
N SER A 93 -6.45 13.07 -2.79
CA SER A 93 -6.75 14.46 -3.10
C SER A 93 -6.73 15.29 -1.82
N TYR A 94 -6.08 16.44 -1.87
CA TYR A 94 -5.94 17.35 -0.75
C TYR A 94 -6.37 18.76 -1.15
N SER A 95 -6.93 19.49 -0.18
CA SER A 95 -7.25 20.92 -0.32
C SER A 95 -6.30 21.74 0.54
N GLY A 96 -5.82 22.85 0.00
CA GLY A 96 -5.00 23.81 0.71
C GLY A 96 -5.79 24.60 1.75
N ASP A 97 -5.13 24.85 2.86
CA ASP A 97 -5.57 25.71 3.95
C ASP A 97 -4.72 26.99 4.10
N GLY A 98 -3.72 27.15 3.22
CA GLY A 98 -2.75 28.26 3.26
C GLY A 98 -1.60 28.08 4.24
N SER A 99 -1.56 26.98 5.04
CA SER A 99 -0.58 26.80 6.11
C SER A 99 0.08 25.43 6.11
N THR A 100 -0.65 24.38 5.74
CA THR A 100 -0.16 22.99 5.80
C THR A 100 0.73 22.65 4.63
N THR A 101 1.91 22.09 4.93
CA THR A 101 2.89 21.62 3.94
C THR A 101 3.04 20.10 3.90
N SER A 102 2.51 19.38 4.90
CA SER A 102 2.72 17.93 5.02
C SER A 102 1.39 17.21 5.05
N PHE A 103 1.25 16.21 4.18
CA PHE A 103 0.00 15.45 4.01
C PHE A 103 0.30 13.95 4.08
N GLN A 104 -0.53 13.21 4.83
CA GLN A 104 -0.41 11.75 4.94
C GLN A 104 -1.14 11.10 3.77
N LEU A 105 -0.45 10.27 3.00
CA LEU A 105 -1.06 9.44 1.97
C LEU A 105 -2.00 8.41 2.60
N TYR A 106 -3.12 8.18 1.96
CA TYR A 106 -4.16 7.29 2.47
C TYR A 106 -4.77 6.45 1.36
N LYS A 107 -5.32 5.32 1.76
CA LYS A 107 -6.22 4.52 0.95
C LYS A 107 -7.65 4.77 1.40
N GLN A 108 -8.50 5.18 0.49
CA GLN A 108 -9.92 5.28 0.75
C GLN A 108 -10.61 3.96 0.40
N MET A 109 -11.30 3.40 1.37
CA MET A 109 -12.12 2.20 1.22
C MET A 109 -13.55 2.55 1.62
N HIS A 110 -14.36 2.97 0.66
CA HIS A 110 -15.71 3.49 0.88
C HIS A 110 -15.72 4.60 1.93
N THR A 111 -16.19 4.33 3.15
CA THR A 111 -16.23 5.30 4.27
C THR A 111 -14.95 5.28 5.13
N SER A 112 -14.11 4.28 4.99
CA SER A 112 -12.91 4.12 5.82
C SER A 112 -11.68 4.67 5.11
N VAL A 113 -10.85 5.39 5.87
CA VAL A 113 -9.58 5.93 5.40
C VAL A 113 -8.45 5.27 6.18
N ILE A 114 -7.52 4.66 5.48
CA ILE A 114 -6.39 3.95 6.06
C ILE A 114 -5.09 4.64 5.64
N PRO A 115 -4.25 5.10 6.57
CA PRO A 115 -2.97 5.71 6.24
C PRO A 115 -2.03 4.68 5.62
N LEU A 116 -1.31 5.11 4.57
CA LEU A 116 -0.32 4.32 3.86
C LEU A 116 1.07 4.66 4.37
N ALA A 117 1.93 3.65 4.57
CA ALA A 117 3.30 3.85 5.02
C ALA A 117 4.37 3.42 3.99
N HIS A 118 4.03 2.58 3.04
CA HIS A 118 4.97 2.09 2.03
C HIS A 118 4.43 2.39 0.64
N THR A 119 4.86 3.53 0.10
CA THR A 119 4.33 4.04 -1.16
C THR A 119 5.43 4.38 -2.14
N LYS A 120 5.12 4.25 -3.43
CA LYS A 120 5.88 4.79 -4.54
C LYS A 120 4.96 5.72 -5.31
N ALA A 121 5.20 7.02 -5.21
CA ALA A 121 4.47 7.99 -6.00
C ALA A 121 4.88 7.89 -7.47
N GLU A 122 3.92 7.94 -8.35
CA GLU A 122 4.12 7.95 -9.81
C GLU A 122 3.90 9.35 -10.35
N THR A 123 2.86 10.02 -9.87
CA THR A 123 2.51 11.38 -10.29
C THR A 123 2.04 12.22 -9.11
N VAL A 124 2.47 13.47 -9.10
CA VAL A 124 1.96 14.52 -8.21
C VAL A 124 1.59 15.69 -9.10
N PHE A 125 0.35 16.09 -9.11
CA PHE A 125 -0.13 17.19 -9.93
C PHE A 125 -1.18 18.03 -9.22
N GLU A 126 -1.19 19.32 -9.53
CA GLU A 126 -2.22 20.24 -9.09
C GLU A 126 -3.50 20.05 -9.92
N VAL A 127 -4.64 20.09 -9.26
CA VAL A 127 -5.95 20.17 -9.90
C VAL A 127 -6.47 21.58 -9.65
N ASP A 128 -6.39 22.42 -10.67
CA ASP A 128 -6.94 23.77 -10.60
C ASP A 128 -8.48 23.71 -10.51
N PRO A 129 -9.09 24.22 -9.44
CA PRO A 129 -10.55 24.21 -9.29
C PRO A 129 -11.26 25.22 -10.21
N THR A 130 -10.54 26.13 -10.89
CA THR A 130 -11.12 27.28 -11.59
C THR A 130 -11.23 27.10 -13.10
N PHE A 131 -10.79 25.99 -13.68
CA PHE A 131 -10.67 25.85 -15.13
C PHE A 131 -12.01 25.69 -15.89
N TRP A 132 -13.14 25.40 -15.20
CA TRP A 132 -14.46 25.31 -15.86
C TRP A 132 -15.54 25.98 -15.03
N ASN A 133 -15.68 27.29 -15.20
CA ASN A 133 -16.94 27.96 -14.90
C ASN A 133 -17.72 28.08 -16.20
N GLU A 134 -18.74 27.25 -16.41
CA GLU A 134 -19.55 27.20 -17.65
C GLU A 134 -20.30 28.50 -17.97
N ASN A 135 -20.18 29.53 -17.12
CA ASN A 135 -20.93 30.79 -17.27
C ASN A 135 -20.10 32.02 -17.62
N ASP A 136 -18.79 31.92 -17.75
CA ASP A 136 -17.98 33.08 -18.17
C ASP A 136 -17.40 32.90 -19.55
N ASN A 137 -18.04 33.57 -20.53
CA ASN A 137 -17.51 33.84 -21.89
C ASN A 137 -16.29 34.79 -21.86
N GLN A 138 -15.60 34.93 -20.76
CA GLN A 138 -14.36 35.67 -20.66
C GLN A 138 -13.19 34.70 -20.67
N GLN A 139 -12.55 34.66 -21.81
CA GLN A 139 -11.26 34.08 -22.09
C GLN A 139 -10.24 34.83 -21.20
N PHE A 140 -10.01 34.34 -20.01
CA PHE A 140 -9.05 34.92 -19.07
C PHE A 140 -7.68 34.33 -19.36
N TRP A 141 -7.00 34.89 -20.33
CA TRP A 141 -5.55 34.85 -20.42
C TRP A 141 -5.06 35.96 -19.47
N SER A 142 -4.75 35.60 -18.24
CA SER A 142 -3.98 36.49 -17.36
C SER A 142 -2.54 36.44 -17.82
N ASP A 143 -2.01 37.55 -18.30
CA ASP A 143 -0.59 37.71 -18.60
C ASP A 143 0.31 37.75 -17.35
N ASN A 144 -0.22 37.40 -16.20
CA ASN A 144 0.52 37.24 -14.95
C ASN A 144 0.81 35.75 -14.75
N ASP A 145 1.91 35.27 -15.31
CA ASP A 145 2.52 33.95 -15.08
C ASP A 145 2.94 33.75 -13.60
N ASP A 146 2.75 34.71 -12.73
CA ASP A 146 3.20 34.68 -11.33
C ASP A 146 2.25 33.88 -10.39
N ASP A 147 1.12 33.40 -10.87
CA ASP A 147 0.11 32.71 -10.03
C ASP A 147 0.08 31.17 -10.16
N LEU A 148 0.93 30.58 -10.99
CA LEU A 148 1.06 29.13 -11.06
C LEU A 148 1.72 28.59 -9.78
N PHE A 149 0.94 27.91 -8.97
CA PHE A 149 1.38 27.32 -7.69
C PHE A 149 2.64 26.45 -7.84
N TRP A 150 2.83 25.83 -9.00
CA TRP A 150 3.93 24.89 -9.26
C TRP A 150 5.21 25.54 -9.79
N ASP A 151 5.22 26.82 -10.12
CA ASP A 151 6.42 27.45 -10.72
C ASP A 151 7.68 27.37 -9.83
N ASP A 152 7.51 27.18 -8.51
CA ASP A 152 8.58 26.98 -7.53
C ASP A 152 8.25 25.95 -6.44
N THR A 153 7.13 25.23 -6.51
CA THR A 153 6.72 24.30 -5.46
C THR A 153 7.13 22.88 -5.83
N THR A 154 8.05 22.33 -5.04
CA THR A 154 8.43 20.91 -5.18
C THR A 154 7.70 20.05 -4.17
N ALA A 155 7.20 18.91 -4.62
CA ALA A 155 6.60 17.90 -3.77
C ALA A 155 7.57 16.74 -3.57
N GLN A 156 7.79 16.35 -2.33
CA GLN A 156 8.59 15.18 -1.98
C GLN A 156 7.70 14.15 -1.29
N VAL A 157 7.70 12.93 -1.82
CA VAL A 157 7.00 11.81 -1.21
C VAL A 157 8.01 10.94 -0.48
N THR A 158 7.80 10.80 0.82
CA THR A 158 8.65 9.96 1.67
C THR A 158 8.18 8.50 1.61
N LYS A 159 9.10 7.57 1.85
CA LYS A 159 8.76 6.14 1.95
C LYS A 159 7.79 5.81 3.09
N SER A 160 7.60 6.72 4.03
CA SER A 160 6.64 6.61 5.14
C SER A 160 5.22 7.05 4.77
N GLY A 161 4.98 7.36 3.50
CA GLY A 161 3.67 7.79 3.01
C GLY A 161 3.30 9.22 3.35
N MET A 162 4.29 10.09 3.57
CA MET A 162 4.08 11.52 3.76
C MET A 162 4.47 12.26 2.48
N VAL A 163 3.61 13.17 2.04
CA VAL A 163 3.91 14.15 1.00
C VAL A 163 4.26 15.47 1.69
N THR A 164 5.39 16.04 1.34
CA THR A 164 5.83 17.33 1.86
C THR A 164 6.00 18.29 0.69
N LEU A 165 5.33 19.43 0.76
CA LEU A 165 5.44 20.51 -0.20
C LEU A 165 6.48 21.53 0.31
N SER A 166 7.23 22.13 -0.61
CA SER A 166 8.20 23.18 -0.28
C SER A 166 7.53 24.47 0.20
N LYS A 167 6.31 24.74 -0.27
CA LYS A 167 5.46 25.87 0.15
C LYS A 167 4.05 25.36 0.51
N PRO A 168 3.33 26.02 1.43
CA PRO A 168 1.97 25.64 1.76
C PRO A 168 1.04 25.86 0.56
N LEU A 169 0.11 24.94 0.37
CA LEU A 169 -0.90 25.03 -0.67
C LEU A 169 -1.86 26.19 -0.38
N LYS A 170 -2.09 27.08 -1.35
CA LYS A 170 -3.03 28.23 -1.21
C LYS A 170 -4.42 27.70 -0.88
N GLN A 171 -5.19 28.52 -0.12
CA GLN A 171 -6.55 28.15 0.27
C GLN A 171 -7.46 27.94 -0.96
N GLY A 172 -8.13 26.80 -1.00
CA GLY A 172 -9.03 26.41 -2.09
C GLY A 172 -8.37 25.67 -3.24
N HIS A 173 -7.05 25.71 -3.36
CA HIS A 173 -6.31 24.90 -4.35
C HIS A 173 -6.33 23.43 -3.94
N LYS A 174 -6.34 22.56 -4.94
CA LYS A 174 -6.31 21.11 -4.75
C LYS A 174 -5.11 20.50 -5.45
N PHE A 175 -4.56 19.47 -4.86
CA PHE A 175 -3.59 18.64 -5.56
C PHE A 175 -3.91 17.16 -5.37
N GLU A 176 -3.51 16.38 -6.34
CA GLU A 176 -3.67 14.93 -6.33
C GLU A 176 -2.31 14.24 -6.37
N VAL A 177 -2.23 13.14 -5.64
CA VAL A 177 -1.08 12.24 -5.66
C VAL A 177 -1.56 10.87 -6.03
N LYS A 178 -0.98 10.31 -7.08
CA LYS A 178 -1.25 8.94 -7.54
C LYS A 178 0.01 8.10 -7.46
N GLY A 179 -0.16 6.84 -7.19
CA GLY A 179 0.96 5.91 -7.16
C GLY A 179 0.56 4.54 -6.66
N THR A 180 1.58 3.75 -6.38
CA THR A 180 1.44 2.38 -5.92
C THR A 180 1.79 2.28 -4.44
N TYR A 181 1.07 1.43 -3.69
CA TYR A 181 1.40 1.13 -2.32
C TYR A 181 1.69 -0.36 -2.13
N TYR A 182 2.38 -0.66 -1.06
CA TYR A 182 2.83 -2.00 -0.70
C TYR A 182 2.36 -2.36 0.71
N TYR A 183 2.06 -3.62 0.90
CA TYR A 183 1.89 -4.18 2.24
C TYR A 183 3.27 -4.54 2.79
N ARG A 184 3.57 -4.09 3.99
CA ARG A 184 4.73 -4.63 4.71
C ARG A 184 4.28 -5.94 5.35
N CYS A 185 4.86 -7.02 4.88
CA CYS A 185 4.51 -8.37 5.27
C CYS A 185 5.68 -9.08 5.93
N ARG A 186 5.37 -10.11 6.69
CA ARG A 186 6.26 -11.21 7.07
C ARG A 186 5.55 -12.52 6.78
N PHE A 187 6.26 -13.60 6.62
CA PHE A 187 5.60 -14.91 6.57
C PHE A 187 4.85 -15.18 7.86
N ALA A 188 3.75 -15.91 7.78
CA ALA A 188 2.95 -16.25 8.95
C ALA A 188 3.70 -17.23 9.85
N ASP A 189 4.32 -18.23 9.22
CA ASP A 189 5.01 -19.35 9.87
C ASP A 189 6.46 -19.46 9.41
N ASP A 190 7.24 -20.26 10.13
CA ASP A 190 8.62 -20.60 9.82
C ASP A 190 8.72 -21.85 8.92
N GLU A 191 7.58 -22.37 8.46
CA GLU A 191 7.47 -23.54 7.61
C GLU A 191 6.81 -23.19 6.29
N GLN A 192 7.30 -23.75 5.18
CA GLN A 192 6.71 -23.61 3.87
C GLN A 192 6.74 -24.93 3.12
N GLN A 193 5.58 -25.39 2.64
CA GLN A 193 5.46 -26.66 1.95
C GLN A 193 5.40 -26.49 0.43
N TYR A 194 6.23 -27.24 -0.25
CA TYR A 194 6.23 -27.37 -1.71
C TYR A 194 5.93 -28.82 -2.08
N THR A 195 5.05 -29.05 -3.05
CA THR A 195 4.66 -30.39 -3.50
C THR A 195 5.01 -30.56 -4.97
N ASN A 196 5.82 -31.59 -5.27
CA ASN A 196 6.08 -31.98 -6.65
C ASN A 196 4.89 -32.80 -7.18
N PHE A 197 4.27 -32.35 -8.26
CA PHE A 197 3.14 -33.05 -8.87
C PHE A 197 3.43 -33.58 -10.29
N MET A 198 4.50 -33.07 -10.91
CA MET A 198 4.97 -33.52 -12.21
C MET A 198 6.49 -33.28 -12.32
N SER A 199 7.17 -33.96 -13.21
CA SER A 199 8.62 -33.77 -13.44
C SER A 199 8.95 -32.28 -13.63
N LYS A 200 9.77 -31.72 -12.74
CA LYS A 200 10.22 -30.31 -12.73
C LYS A 200 9.08 -29.27 -12.55
N LEU A 201 7.92 -29.71 -12.09
CA LEU A 201 6.79 -28.85 -11.76
C LEU A 201 6.37 -29.08 -10.31
N TRP A 202 6.36 -27.98 -9.58
CA TRP A 202 6.03 -27.93 -8.16
C TRP A 202 4.82 -27.03 -7.97
N LYS A 203 4.16 -27.16 -6.85
CA LYS A 203 3.10 -26.27 -6.41
C LYS A 203 3.31 -25.88 -4.95
N ALA A 204 2.87 -24.69 -4.58
CA ALA A 204 2.76 -24.25 -3.21
C ALA A 204 1.29 -23.95 -2.96
N ASN A 205 0.60 -24.84 -2.26
CA ASN A 205 -0.83 -24.72 -2.03
C ASN A 205 -1.19 -23.57 -1.10
N LYS A 206 -0.24 -23.15 -0.28
CA LYS A 206 -0.49 -22.13 0.74
C LYS A 206 0.81 -21.42 1.11
N VAL A 207 0.88 -20.15 0.76
CA VAL A 207 1.92 -19.22 1.19
C VAL A 207 1.23 -18.16 2.02
N GLU A 208 1.39 -18.20 3.32
CA GLU A 208 0.71 -17.30 4.25
C GLU A 208 1.64 -16.20 4.72
N MET A 209 1.11 -14.99 4.75
CA MET A 209 1.81 -13.84 5.25
C MET A 209 0.89 -12.93 6.08
N ILE A 210 1.47 -12.25 7.05
CA ILE A 210 0.78 -11.22 7.83
C ILE A 210 1.35 -9.88 7.42
N GLY A 211 0.48 -9.01 6.91
CA GLY A 211 0.83 -7.71 6.36
C GLY A 211 0.14 -6.54 7.06
N SER A 212 0.69 -5.36 6.87
CA SER A 212 0.09 -4.09 7.30
C SER A 212 0.32 -3.02 6.24
N LEU A 213 -0.62 -2.10 6.12
CA LEU A 213 -0.45 -0.88 5.31
C LEU A 213 0.41 0.18 6.03
N GLY A 214 0.56 0.06 7.35
CA GLY A 214 1.44 0.85 8.18
C GLY A 214 2.78 0.18 8.47
N ASN A 215 3.61 0.81 9.30
CA ASN A 215 4.94 0.30 9.69
C ASN A 215 4.92 -0.76 10.81
N LYS A 216 3.77 -1.38 11.07
CA LYS A 216 3.55 -2.24 12.26
C LYS A 216 3.49 -3.73 11.91
N VAL A 217 4.52 -4.26 11.27
CA VAL A 217 4.68 -5.71 11.11
C VAL A 217 6.03 -6.15 11.63
#